data_19373dfd138eccff8e7da02184027b84
#
_entry.id   19373dfd138eccff8e7da02184027b84
#
_cell.length_a   1.000
_cell.length_b   1.000
_cell.length_c   1.000
_cell.angle_alpha   90.00
_cell.angle_beta   90.00
_cell.angle_gamma   90.00
#
_symmetry.space_group_name_H-M   'P 1'
#
loop_
_entity.id
_entity.type
_entity.pdbx_description
1 polymer ?
#
loop_
_entity_poly.entity_id
_entity_poly.type
_entity_poly.pdbx_seq_one_letter_code
_entity_poly.pdbx_strand_id
1 'polypeptide(L)'
;MSNKTLQILLEEANQAVPCLSYEETKKKIGTEEVLIIDVREESEVLVNGVIKNAIHIPRGLIEFKLPEIISIITENTSLLLYCAGGYRSALAAKTLKDLGINNVFNIGGYDSWIENGGEIQTTK
;
A
#
# COMPACT_ATOMS: atom_id res chain seq x y z
N MET A 1 12.47 -24.52 17.49
CA MET A 1 12.25 -23.15 16.99
C MET A 1 11.88 -23.20 15.52
N SER A 2 10.78 -22.59 15.15
CA SER A 2 10.38 -22.54 13.75
C SER A 2 10.91 -21.27 13.10
N ASN A 3 11.45 -21.41 11.90
CA ASN A 3 11.95 -20.29 11.12
C ASN A 3 10.96 -19.99 10.00
N LYS A 4 10.52 -18.73 9.92
CA LYS A 4 9.66 -18.30 8.83
C LYS A 4 10.53 -17.77 7.70
N THR A 5 10.22 -18.20 6.49
CA THR A 5 10.87 -17.67 5.28
C THR A 5 10.09 -16.46 4.79
N LEU A 6 10.69 -15.70 3.88
CA LEU A 6 9.98 -14.60 3.21
C LEU A 6 8.71 -15.11 2.53
N GLN A 7 8.77 -16.29 1.90
CA GLN A 7 7.60 -16.87 1.24
C GLN A 7 6.45 -17.08 2.21
N ILE A 8 6.74 -17.61 3.39
CA ILE A 8 5.71 -17.84 4.43
C ILE A 8 5.12 -16.51 4.90
N LEU A 9 5.97 -15.48 5.11
CA LEU A 9 5.49 -14.16 5.51
C LEU A 9 4.57 -13.55 4.46
N LEU A 10 4.92 -13.72 3.17
CA LEU A 10 4.08 -13.22 2.08
C LEU A 10 2.75 -13.98 1.99
N GLU A 11 2.78 -15.29 2.19
CA GLU A 11 1.56 -16.10 2.21
C GLU A 11 0.63 -15.66 3.35
N GLU A 12 1.17 -15.45 4.53
CA GLU A 12 0.40 -14.96 5.68
C GLU A 12 -0.19 -13.58 5.40
N ALA A 13 0.60 -12.70 4.80
CA ALA A 13 0.12 -11.36 4.45
C ALA A 13 -1.02 -11.42 3.43
N ASN A 14 -0.87 -12.24 2.40
CA ASN A 14 -1.89 -12.38 1.36
C ASN A 14 -3.19 -13.02 1.90
N GLN A 15 -3.11 -13.83 2.94
CA GLN A 15 -4.29 -14.40 3.59
C GLN A 15 -4.99 -13.37 4.47
N ALA A 16 -4.22 -12.49 5.10
CA ALA A 16 -4.75 -11.51 6.05
C ALA A 16 -5.30 -10.26 5.38
N VAL A 17 -4.74 -9.86 4.23
CA VAL A 17 -5.05 -8.59 3.56
C VAL A 17 -5.54 -8.88 2.14
N PRO A 18 -6.71 -8.35 1.75
CA PRO A 18 -7.20 -8.52 0.39
C PRO A 18 -6.28 -7.83 -0.63
N CYS A 19 -6.07 -8.49 -1.76
CA CYS A 19 -5.41 -7.90 -2.91
C CYS A 19 -6.48 -7.43 -3.91
N LEU A 20 -6.38 -6.19 -4.35
CA LEU A 20 -7.34 -5.63 -5.29
C LEU A 20 -6.76 -5.60 -6.70
N SER A 21 -7.59 -5.89 -7.69
CA SER A 21 -7.25 -5.70 -9.09
C SER A 21 -7.20 -4.22 -9.42
N TYR A 22 -6.69 -3.88 -10.61
CA TYR A 22 -6.70 -2.51 -11.09
C TYR A 22 -8.13 -1.95 -11.13
N GLU A 23 -9.08 -2.71 -11.66
CA GLU A 23 -10.49 -2.30 -11.77
C GLU A 23 -11.10 -2.07 -10.39
N GLU A 24 -10.87 -2.99 -9.45
CA GLU A 24 -11.37 -2.85 -8.09
C GLU A 24 -10.78 -1.63 -7.40
N THR A 25 -9.48 -1.37 -7.63
CA THR A 25 -8.79 -0.20 -7.08
C THR A 25 -9.38 1.09 -7.64
N LYS A 26 -9.57 1.16 -8.96
CA LYS A 26 -10.16 2.33 -9.61
C LYS A 26 -11.55 2.61 -9.08
N LYS A 27 -12.34 1.58 -8.88
CA LYS A 27 -13.70 1.73 -8.34
C LYS A 27 -13.68 2.31 -6.93
N LYS A 28 -12.79 1.80 -6.07
CA LYS A 28 -12.66 2.32 -4.70
C LYS A 28 -12.24 3.79 -4.71
N ILE A 29 -11.26 4.15 -5.52
CA ILE A 29 -10.80 5.54 -5.63
C ILE A 29 -11.94 6.47 -6.06
N GLY A 30 -12.79 6.01 -6.95
CA GLY A 30 -13.89 6.81 -7.48
C GLY A 30 -15.13 6.89 -6.59
N THR A 31 -15.29 5.99 -5.63
CA THR A 31 -16.55 5.87 -4.87
C THR A 31 -16.37 5.91 -3.35
N GLU A 32 -15.15 5.82 -2.84
CA GLU A 32 -14.90 5.74 -1.40
C GLU A 32 -13.86 6.75 -0.96
N GLU A 33 -13.78 6.97 0.34
CA GLU A 33 -12.69 7.71 0.96
C GLU A 33 -11.49 6.78 1.01
N VAL A 34 -10.39 7.18 0.36
CA VAL A 34 -9.18 6.36 0.29
C VAL A 34 -7.94 7.14 0.69
N LEU A 35 -6.97 6.44 1.24
CA LEU A 35 -5.61 6.94 1.44
C LEU A 35 -4.67 5.99 0.71
N ILE A 36 -3.99 6.48 -0.32
CA ILE A 36 -3.06 5.66 -1.11
C ILE A 36 -1.66 5.87 -0.55
N ILE A 37 -0.96 4.79 -0.23
CA ILE A 37 0.37 4.84 0.37
C ILE A 37 1.36 4.07 -0.50
N ASP A 38 2.39 4.78 -0.95
CA ASP A 38 3.54 4.21 -1.65
C ASP A 38 4.57 3.80 -0.61
N VAL A 39 4.90 2.51 -0.52
CA VAL A 39 5.84 2.01 0.48
C VAL A 39 7.22 1.70 -0.10
N ARG A 40 7.49 2.16 -1.33
CA ARG A 40 8.81 2.02 -1.96
C ARG A 40 9.84 2.92 -1.27
N GLU A 41 11.10 2.73 -1.64
CA GLU A 41 12.18 3.59 -1.14
C GLU A 41 12.16 4.95 -1.84
N GLU A 42 12.72 5.97 -1.18
CA GLU A 42 12.74 7.33 -1.70
C GLU A 42 13.37 7.42 -3.10
N SER A 43 14.44 6.66 -3.33
CA SER A 43 15.11 6.66 -4.62
C SER A 43 14.18 6.21 -5.76
N GLU A 44 13.31 5.24 -5.49
CA GLU A 44 12.34 4.78 -6.49
C GLU A 44 11.31 5.85 -6.80
N VAL A 45 10.81 6.51 -5.76
CA VAL A 45 9.79 7.56 -5.88
C VAL A 45 10.34 8.77 -6.65
N LEU A 46 11.58 9.17 -6.37
CA LEU A 46 12.21 10.30 -7.04
C LEU A 46 12.43 10.03 -8.54
N VAL A 47 12.67 8.77 -8.92
CA VAL A 47 12.92 8.41 -10.31
C VAL A 47 11.65 8.45 -11.16
N ASN A 48 10.55 7.87 -10.67
CA ASN A 48 9.38 7.68 -11.53
C ASN A 48 8.05 8.11 -10.93
N GLY A 49 8.06 8.88 -9.83
CA GLY A 49 6.84 9.44 -9.27
C GLY A 49 6.02 8.47 -8.43
N VAL A 50 4.79 8.82 -8.17
CA VAL A 50 3.83 8.03 -7.36
C VAL A 50 2.49 7.96 -8.06
N ILE A 51 1.64 7.04 -7.64
CA ILE A 51 0.22 7.04 -8.05
C ILE A 51 -0.37 8.39 -7.63
N LYS A 52 -1.20 8.95 -8.48
CA LYS A 52 -1.83 10.26 -8.22
C LYS A 52 -2.48 10.28 -6.83
N ASN A 53 -2.16 11.31 -6.06
CA ASN A 53 -2.63 11.55 -4.70
C ASN A 53 -2.06 10.60 -3.64
N ALA A 54 -1.11 9.75 -3.99
CA ALA A 54 -0.47 8.87 -3.00
C ALA A 54 0.46 9.69 -2.10
N ILE A 55 0.52 9.29 -0.82
CA ILE A 55 1.57 9.76 0.09
C ILE A 55 2.68 8.71 0.11
N HIS A 56 3.88 9.15 0.42
CA HIS A 56 5.04 8.26 0.45
C HIS A 56 5.45 7.97 1.90
N ILE A 57 5.37 6.70 2.28
CA ILE A 57 5.87 6.22 3.56
C ILE A 57 6.64 4.93 3.27
N PRO A 58 7.98 4.97 3.27
CA PRO A 58 8.78 3.75 3.02
C PRO A 58 8.41 2.64 3.99
N ARG A 59 8.52 1.40 3.52
CA ARG A 59 8.13 0.23 4.33
C ARG A 59 8.75 0.26 5.73
N GLY A 60 10.01 0.67 5.84
CA GLY A 60 10.73 0.72 7.12
C GLY A 60 10.20 1.74 8.12
N LEU A 61 9.35 2.68 7.66
CA LEU A 61 8.81 3.73 8.51
C LEU A 61 7.33 3.57 8.85
N ILE A 62 6.68 2.53 8.36
CA ILE A 62 5.23 2.34 8.53
C ILE A 62 4.83 2.38 10.02
N GLU A 63 5.52 1.61 10.85
CA GLU A 63 5.20 1.54 12.28
C GLU A 63 5.42 2.90 12.97
N PHE A 64 6.47 3.61 12.56
CA PHE A 64 6.82 4.91 13.14
C PHE A 64 5.85 6.02 12.71
N LYS A 65 5.23 5.87 11.54
CA LYS A 65 4.29 6.85 10.99
C LYS A 65 2.84 6.54 11.33
N LEU A 66 2.59 5.48 12.09
CA LEU A 66 1.23 5.08 12.45
C LEU A 66 0.43 6.22 13.10
N PRO A 67 0.96 7.00 14.06
CA PRO A 67 0.20 8.10 14.63
C PRO A 67 -0.25 9.14 13.60
N GLU A 68 0.61 9.43 12.62
CA GLU A 68 0.27 10.37 11.53
C GLU A 68 -0.81 9.79 10.62
N ILE A 69 -0.71 8.51 10.29
CA ILE A 69 -1.72 7.83 9.48
C ILE A 69 -3.08 7.89 10.19
N ILE A 70 -3.11 7.55 11.46
CA ILE A 70 -4.35 7.55 12.24
C ILE A 70 -4.98 8.95 12.28
N SER A 71 -4.14 9.99 12.34
CA SER A 71 -4.65 11.37 12.43
C SER A 71 -5.36 11.85 11.18
N ILE A 72 -5.14 11.24 10.03
CA ILE A 72 -5.71 11.68 8.74
C ILE A 72 -6.77 10.74 8.17
N ILE A 73 -7.09 9.66 8.87
CA ILE A 73 -8.10 8.70 8.41
C ILE A 73 -9.30 8.69 9.35
N THR A 74 -10.41 8.17 8.84
CA THR A 74 -11.59 7.85 9.64
C THR A 74 -11.79 6.34 9.59
N GLU A 75 -12.78 5.83 10.32
CA GLU A 75 -13.11 4.41 10.28
C GLU A 75 -13.60 3.95 8.90
N ASN A 76 -14.00 4.89 8.04
CA ASN A 76 -14.49 4.61 6.70
C ASN A 76 -13.41 4.73 5.62
N THR A 77 -12.20 5.16 5.97
CA THR A 77 -11.11 5.32 5.01
C THR A 77 -10.54 3.95 4.64
N SER A 78 -10.46 3.66 3.34
CA SER A 78 -9.75 2.49 2.84
C SER A 78 -8.30 2.86 2.58
N LEU A 79 -7.36 2.13 3.19
CA LEU A 79 -5.94 2.33 2.94
C LEU A 79 -5.49 1.40 1.80
N LEU A 80 -4.95 1.99 0.75
CA LEU A 80 -4.51 1.27 -0.45
C LEU A 80 -2.99 1.37 -0.54
N LEU A 81 -2.30 0.27 -0.29
CA LEU A 81 -0.84 0.23 -0.28
C LEU A 81 -0.30 -0.43 -1.54
N TYR A 82 0.81 0.09 -2.05
CA TYR A 82 1.50 -0.49 -3.20
C TYR A 82 3.02 -0.30 -3.08
N CYS A 83 3.75 -1.08 -3.85
CA CYS A 83 5.20 -0.93 -4.00
C CYS A 83 5.57 -1.18 -5.46
N ALA A 84 6.78 -1.62 -5.77
CA ALA A 84 7.16 -1.90 -7.16
C ALA A 84 6.44 -3.14 -7.70
N GLY A 85 6.43 -4.22 -6.94
CA GLY A 85 5.82 -5.49 -7.38
C GLY A 85 4.74 -6.06 -6.47
N GLY A 86 4.39 -5.38 -5.40
CA GLY A 86 3.32 -5.82 -4.49
C GLY A 86 3.78 -6.61 -3.27
N TYR A 87 5.08 -6.89 -3.12
CA TYR A 87 5.57 -7.72 -2.01
C TYR A 87 5.81 -6.93 -0.73
N ARG A 88 6.52 -5.80 -0.81
CA ARG A 88 6.71 -4.91 0.35
C ARG A 88 5.37 -4.36 0.83
N SER A 89 4.46 -4.06 -0.08
CA SER A 89 3.14 -3.54 0.26
C SER A 89 2.27 -4.62 0.93
N ALA A 90 2.41 -5.89 0.55
CA ALA A 90 1.74 -6.98 1.23
C ALA A 90 2.14 -7.02 2.72
N LEU A 91 3.45 -6.96 2.98
CA LEU A 91 3.98 -6.97 4.36
C LEU A 91 3.57 -5.72 5.13
N ALA A 92 3.63 -4.56 4.50
CA ALA A 92 3.24 -3.30 5.13
C ALA A 92 1.75 -3.30 5.50
N ALA A 93 0.91 -3.77 4.60
CA ALA A 93 -0.53 -3.85 4.84
C ALA A 93 -0.86 -4.82 5.98
N LYS A 94 -0.18 -5.96 6.03
CA LYS A 94 -0.34 -6.91 7.13
C LYS A 94 0.05 -6.26 8.47
N THR A 95 1.16 -5.50 8.49
CA THR A 95 1.60 -4.80 9.67
C THR A 95 0.54 -3.81 10.15
N LEU A 96 -0.03 -3.02 9.25
CA LEU A 96 -1.08 -2.06 9.61
C LEU A 96 -2.33 -2.77 10.15
N LYS A 97 -2.69 -3.91 9.57
CA LYS A 97 -3.81 -4.71 10.06
C LYS A 97 -3.54 -5.22 11.47
N ASP A 98 -2.34 -5.73 11.72
CA ASP A 98 -1.94 -6.21 13.04
C ASP A 98 -1.95 -5.07 14.08
N LEU A 99 -1.73 -3.84 13.62
CA LEU A 99 -1.75 -2.65 14.48
C LEU A 99 -3.16 -2.07 14.68
N GLY A 100 -4.17 -2.73 14.13
CA GLY A 100 -5.57 -2.37 14.37
C GLY A 100 -6.29 -1.65 13.25
N ILE A 101 -5.63 -1.42 12.10
CA ILE A 101 -6.27 -0.81 10.94
C ILE A 101 -6.86 -1.93 10.08
N ASN A 102 -8.18 -2.10 10.14
CA ASN A 102 -8.84 -3.21 9.47
C ASN A 102 -9.14 -2.98 7.99
N ASN A 103 -9.30 -1.73 7.58
CA ASN A 103 -9.71 -1.40 6.21
C ASN A 103 -8.48 -1.09 5.36
N VAL A 104 -7.63 -2.10 5.17
CA VAL A 104 -6.36 -1.99 4.45
C VAL A 104 -6.27 -3.04 3.35
N PHE A 105 -5.74 -2.64 2.20
CA PHE A 105 -5.68 -3.46 0.99
C PHE A 105 -4.32 -3.32 0.32
N ASN A 106 -3.90 -4.37 -0.37
CA ASN A 106 -2.72 -4.35 -1.22
C ASN A 106 -3.19 -4.17 -2.67
N ILE A 107 -2.78 -3.09 -3.31
CA ILE A 107 -3.17 -2.83 -4.70
C ILE A 107 -2.08 -3.18 -5.71
N GLY A 108 -0.99 -3.81 -5.25
CA GLY A 108 -0.01 -4.44 -6.11
C GLY A 108 1.18 -3.57 -6.47
N GLY A 109 1.55 -3.58 -7.75
CA GLY A 109 2.78 -2.95 -8.21
C GLY A 109 2.57 -1.69 -9.04
N TYR A 110 3.53 -0.77 -8.92
CA TYR A 110 3.51 0.51 -9.62
C TYR A 110 3.55 0.33 -11.14
N ASP A 111 4.38 -0.61 -11.63
CA ASP A 111 4.48 -0.86 -13.07
C ASP A 111 3.17 -1.38 -13.64
N SER A 112 2.50 -2.27 -12.94
CA SER A 112 1.20 -2.77 -13.34
C SER A 112 0.14 -1.66 -13.37
N TRP A 113 0.17 -0.76 -12.39
CA TRP A 113 -0.71 0.42 -12.37
C TRP A 113 -0.55 1.25 -13.63
N ILE A 114 0.71 1.55 -14.01
CA ILE A 114 1.03 2.33 -15.21
C ILE A 114 0.59 1.59 -16.48
N GLU A 115 0.88 0.30 -16.57
CA GLU A 115 0.51 -0.52 -17.73
C GLU A 115 -1.00 -0.55 -17.96
N ASN A 116 -1.79 -0.47 -16.91
CA ASN A 116 -3.24 -0.43 -17.00
C ASN A 116 -3.80 0.98 -17.23
N GLY A 117 -2.93 1.97 -17.39
CA GLY A 117 -3.35 3.34 -17.68
C GLY A 117 -3.64 4.19 -16.47
N GLY A 118 -3.20 3.77 -15.28
CA GLY A 118 -3.42 4.52 -14.05
C GLY A 118 -2.67 5.85 -14.03
N GLU A 119 -3.26 6.85 -13.39
CA GLU A 119 -2.66 8.17 -13.30
C GLU A 119 -1.54 8.22 -12.27
N ILE A 120 -0.49 8.97 -12.61
CA ILE A 120 0.66 9.18 -11.72
C ILE A 120 0.97 10.66 -11.62
N GLN A 121 1.78 11.02 -10.63
CA GLN A 121 2.27 12.38 -10.45
C GLN A 121 3.73 12.36 -10.01
N THR A 122 4.46 13.43 -10.31
CA THR A 122 5.83 13.58 -9.85
C THR A 122 5.83 14.07 -8.40
N THR A 123 6.97 13.86 -7.72
CA THR A 123 7.10 14.21 -6.29
C THR A 123 7.99 15.43 -6.06
N LYS A 124 8.19 16.23 -7.05
CA LYS A 124 8.99 17.45 -6.89
C LYS A 124 8.23 18.53 -6.16
#